data_671352df4037d44abb5a319f8db41e6d
#
_entry.id   671352df4037d44abb5a319f8db41e6d
#
_cell.length_a   1.000
_cell.length_b   1.000
_cell.length_c   1.000
_cell.angle_alpha   90.00
_cell.angle_beta   90.00
_cell.angle_gamma   90.00
#
_symmetry.space_group_name_H-M   'P 1'
#
loop_
_entity.id
_entity.type
_entity.pdbx_description
1 polymer ?
#
loop_
_entity_poly.entity_id
_entity_poly.type
_entity_poly.pdbx_seq_one_letter_code
_entity_poly.pdbx_strand_id
1 'polypeptide(L)'
;MELLPFSDYAKKEMEAVSARLSQKPPHGLRFAFLTDLHYKFITEMRQSLSNIIHTLNALHETNAIDFLCLGGDNVGNYPNSREEHIAMMQELADLLKNAKMPVICVQGNHDDNSIHCAIENTHTCKTGFEVPDDIQHDILFTLASGCEHYHPAGNKALYGYLDIPHADTRVVFLNSSNVPYILDGDIMRYNQQWDFGYTGKQLDWLANTALKNAPKNVFFIEHSPFETKRTLSEPKENEDALNTITRAFANGESLHISRNHADFGYDIAADFRGKTHSIPARIGGHCHFDSCGIDPAGFFSITTMLGGRKNSGMHVGDDGVMYPRERYTETETSVDIFTFDPDEYTLISTRYGSGVDRNFKIQ
;
A
#
# COMPACT_ATOMS: atom_id res chain seq x y z
N MET A 1 6.87 5.38 -21.35
CA MET A 1 6.53 6.83 -21.58
C MET A 1 7.59 7.69 -20.91
N GLU A 2 7.96 8.85 -21.50
CA GLU A 2 8.92 9.77 -20.88
C GLU A 2 8.27 10.63 -19.80
N LEU A 3 9.05 10.95 -18.75
CA LEU A 3 8.62 11.89 -17.71
C LEU A 3 8.55 13.31 -18.27
N LEU A 4 7.62 14.09 -17.77
CA LEU A 4 7.61 15.54 -18.02
C LEU A 4 8.79 16.21 -17.28
N PRO A 5 9.23 17.41 -17.72
CA PRO A 5 10.36 18.10 -17.08
C PRO A 5 10.17 18.31 -15.58
N PHE A 6 11.26 18.15 -14.82
CA PHE A 6 11.26 18.36 -13.38
C PHE A 6 11.01 19.84 -13.04
N SER A 7 9.92 20.13 -12.36
CA SER A 7 9.50 21.49 -12.01
C SER A 7 10.40 22.12 -10.93
N ASP A 8 10.60 23.43 -10.99
CA ASP A 8 11.50 24.12 -10.05
C ASP A 8 10.98 24.09 -8.60
N TYR A 9 9.67 24.17 -8.38
CA TYR A 9 9.08 24.01 -7.03
C TYR A 9 9.32 22.59 -6.48
N ALA A 10 9.23 21.56 -7.31
CA ALA A 10 9.48 20.19 -6.89
C ALA A 10 10.98 19.92 -6.62
N LYS A 11 11.90 20.54 -7.38
CA LYS A 11 13.34 20.48 -7.09
C LYS A 11 13.66 21.10 -5.73
N LYS A 12 13.08 22.26 -5.45
CA LYS A 12 13.27 22.96 -4.15
C LYS A 12 12.78 22.10 -2.99
N GLU A 13 11.60 21.48 -3.11
CA GLU A 13 11.09 20.59 -2.07
C GLU A 13 11.95 19.32 -1.94
N MET A 14 12.41 18.74 -3.05
CA MET A 14 13.35 17.61 -3.05
C MET A 14 14.63 17.93 -2.28
N GLU A 15 15.22 19.12 -2.47
CA GLU A 15 16.42 19.56 -1.73
C GLU A 15 16.13 19.66 -0.23
N ALA A 16 14.99 20.22 0.17
CA ALA A 16 14.56 20.31 1.56
C ALA A 16 14.36 18.94 2.20
N VAL A 17 13.72 18.00 1.49
CA VAL A 17 13.53 16.61 1.93
C VAL A 17 14.87 15.90 2.05
N SER A 18 15.76 16.03 1.07
CA SER A 18 17.10 15.43 1.10
C SER A 18 17.90 15.88 2.33
N ALA A 19 17.84 17.16 2.66
CA ALA A 19 18.50 17.71 3.86
C ALA A 19 17.93 17.11 5.15
N ARG A 20 16.61 16.88 5.23
CA ARG A 20 15.98 16.21 6.38
C ARG A 20 16.33 14.72 6.47
N LEU A 21 16.36 14.01 5.33
CA LEU A 21 16.72 12.60 5.28
C LEU A 21 18.18 12.32 5.62
N SER A 22 19.10 13.21 5.25
CA SER A 22 20.53 13.06 5.56
C SER A 22 20.85 13.07 7.06
N GLN A 23 19.92 13.58 7.90
CA GLN A 23 20.00 13.56 9.35
C GLN A 23 19.46 12.28 9.99
N LYS A 24 18.96 11.33 9.19
CA LYS A 24 18.34 10.08 9.66
C LYS A 24 19.34 8.92 9.55
N PRO A 25 19.13 7.85 10.33
CA PRO A 25 20.02 6.70 10.30
C PRO A 25 20.22 6.15 8.87
N PRO A 26 21.47 5.92 8.44
CA PRO A 26 21.74 5.47 7.07
C PRO A 26 21.59 3.96 6.86
N HIS A 27 21.45 3.16 7.92
CA HIS A 27 21.51 1.69 7.84
C HIS A 27 20.16 0.99 8.00
N GLY A 28 19.08 1.73 8.21
CA GLY A 28 17.75 1.15 8.36
C GLY A 28 17.04 0.93 7.04
N LEU A 29 15.85 0.33 7.12
CA LEU A 29 14.93 0.28 6.00
C LEU A 29 14.48 1.71 5.65
N ARG A 30 14.55 2.07 4.36
CA ARG A 30 14.00 3.36 3.87
C ARG A 30 13.19 3.15 2.60
N PHE A 31 11.92 3.52 2.62
CA PHE A 31 11.06 3.40 1.46
C PHE A 31 10.11 4.58 1.30
N ALA A 32 9.75 4.87 0.05
CA ALA A 32 8.71 5.84 -0.27
C ALA A 32 7.35 5.15 -0.31
N PHE A 33 6.34 5.75 0.29
CA PHE A 33 4.96 5.29 0.28
C PHE A 33 4.06 6.35 -0.34
N LEU A 34 3.45 6.02 -1.46
CA LEU A 34 2.55 6.85 -2.26
C LEU A 34 1.23 6.11 -2.39
N THR A 35 0.19 6.54 -1.69
CA THR A 35 -1.13 5.90 -1.69
C THR A 35 -2.20 6.82 -2.22
N ASP A 36 -3.33 6.27 -2.64
CA ASP A 36 -4.50 7.04 -3.07
C ASP A 36 -4.15 8.08 -4.15
N LEU A 37 -3.35 7.65 -5.13
CA LEU A 37 -2.94 8.52 -6.23
C LEU A 37 -4.13 8.91 -7.11
N HIS A 38 -5.09 7.98 -7.30
CA HIS A 38 -6.25 8.16 -8.17
C HIS A 38 -5.88 8.75 -9.54
N TYR A 39 -4.87 8.17 -10.15
CA TYR A 39 -4.33 8.64 -11.42
C TYR A 39 -5.39 8.72 -12.50
N LYS A 40 -5.33 9.78 -13.32
CA LYS A 40 -6.23 10.04 -14.47
C LYS A 40 -5.43 10.60 -15.63
N PHE A 41 -5.96 10.47 -16.86
CA PHE A 41 -5.42 11.04 -18.09
C PHE A 41 -5.53 12.57 -18.13
N ILE A 42 -4.91 13.27 -17.19
CA ILE A 42 -4.84 14.73 -17.21
C ILE A 42 -3.38 15.19 -17.05
N THR A 43 -3.01 16.22 -17.78
CA THR A 43 -1.63 16.72 -17.84
C THR A 43 -1.09 17.06 -16.45
N GLU A 44 -1.92 17.62 -15.58
CA GLU A 44 -1.54 17.99 -14.21
C GLU A 44 -1.14 16.78 -13.37
N MET A 45 -1.88 15.69 -13.46
CA MET A 45 -1.52 14.46 -12.69
C MET A 45 -0.26 13.82 -13.25
N ARG A 46 -0.09 13.82 -14.56
CA ARG A 46 1.14 13.37 -15.21
C ARG A 46 2.34 14.22 -14.79
N GLN A 47 2.18 15.55 -14.66
CA GLN A 47 3.24 16.44 -14.17
C GLN A 47 3.58 16.15 -12.71
N SER A 48 2.56 16.02 -11.85
CA SER A 48 2.77 15.70 -10.43
C SER A 48 3.47 14.36 -10.25
N LEU A 49 3.04 13.31 -10.96
CA LEU A 49 3.70 12.01 -10.91
C LEU A 49 5.13 12.06 -11.45
N SER A 50 5.37 12.81 -12.56
CA SER A 50 6.72 13.02 -13.08
C SER A 50 7.63 13.69 -12.06
N ASN A 51 7.13 14.71 -11.35
CA ASN A 51 7.85 15.38 -10.28
C ASN A 51 8.18 14.42 -9.11
N ILE A 52 7.21 13.58 -8.71
CA ILE A 52 7.43 12.56 -7.67
C ILE A 52 8.55 11.60 -8.10
N ILE A 53 8.49 11.05 -9.33
CA ILE A 53 9.49 10.10 -9.81
C ILE A 53 10.87 10.75 -9.92
N HIS A 54 10.98 11.98 -10.44
CA HIS A 54 12.24 12.73 -10.46
C HIS A 54 12.80 12.93 -9.04
N THR A 55 11.95 13.33 -8.10
CA THR A 55 12.31 13.52 -6.70
C THR A 55 12.85 12.22 -6.10
N LEU A 56 12.08 11.13 -6.22
CA LEU A 56 12.47 9.85 -5.64
C LEU A 56 13.74 9.29 -6.26
N ASN A 57 13.96 9.48 -7.57
CA ASN A 57 15.20 9.09 -8.22
C ASN A 57 16.41 9.86 -7.67
N ALA A 58 16.30 11.17 -7.47
CA ALA A 58 17.36 11.98 -6.88
C ALA A 58 17.62 11.60 -5.42
N LEU A 59 16.57 11.37 -4.64
CA LEU A 59 16.67 10.92 -3.25
C LEU A 59 17.24 9.50 -3.15
N HIS A 60 16.89 8.59 -4.05
CA HIS A 60 17.47 7.25 -4.10
C HIS A 60 18.99 7.30 -4.29
N GLU A 61 19.48 8.16 -5.18
CA GLU A 61 20.93 8.33 -5.44
C GLU A 61 21.70 8.89 -4.22
N THR A 62 21.04 9.72 -3.39
CA THR A 62 21.70 10.41 -2.27
C THR A 62 21.39 9.83 -0.90
N ASN A 63 20.23 9.20 -0.73
CA ASN A 63 19.69 8.76 0.55
C ASN A 63 19.27 7.27 0.57
N ALA A 64 19.63 6.49 -0.45
CA ALA A 64 19.43 5.05 -0.53
C ALA A 64 17.99 4.59 -0.19
N ILE A 65 17.01 5.06 -1.00
CA ILE A 65 15.62 4.56 -0.88
C ILE A 65 15.57 3.13 -1.43
N ASP A 66 15.15 2.17 -0.63
CA ASP A 66 15.13 0.75 -0.99
C ASP A 66 14.08 0.44 -2.06
N PHE A 67 12.88 1.02 -1.94
CA PHE A 67 11.79 0.85 -2.91
C PHE A 67 10.76 1.97 -2.84
N LEU A 68 9.94 2.08 -3.88
CA LEU A 68 8.69 2.83 -3.90
C LEU A 68 7.52 1.86 -3.73
N CYS A 69 6.65 2.10 -2.76
CA CYS A 69 5.39 1.40 -2.62
C CYS A 69 4.23 2.29 -3.09
N LEU A 70 3.44 1.78 -4.04
CA LEU A 70 2.12 2.31 -4.33
C LEU A 70 1.11 1.62 -3.39
N GLY A 71 0.50 2.40 -2.50
CA GLY A 71 -0.33 1.92 -1.39
C GLY A 71 -1.79 1.61 -1.75
N GLY A 72 -2.12 1.43 -3.02
CA GLY A 72 -3.48 1.20 -3.50
C GLY A 72 -4.20 2.48 -3.93
N ASP A 73 -5.37 2.31 -4.54
CA ASP A 73 -6.10 3.36 -5.24
C ASP A 73 -5.19 4.11 -6.23
N ASN A 74 -4.49 3.30 -7.02
CA ASN A 74 -3.48 3.74 -7.96
C ASN A 74 -4.09 4.53 -9.10
N VAL A 75 -5.25 4.08 -9.60
CA VAL A 75 -6.02 4.77 -10.66
C VAL A 75 -7.37 5.24 -10.15
N GLY A 76 -7.89 6.32 -10.74
CA GLY A 76 -9.14 6.92 -10.30
C GLY A 76 -10.38 6.30 -10.93
N ASN A 77 -11.55 6.50 -10.29
CA ASN A 77 -12.89 6.06 -10.73
C ASN A 77 -13.37 6.79 -11.98
N TYR A 78 -12.54 6.94 -12.96
CA TYR A 78 -12.89 7.70 -14.16
C TYR A 78 -12.00 7.20 -15.27
N PRO A 79 -12.52 6.57 -16.18
CA PRO A 79 -13.76 6.61 -16.91
C PRO A 79 -14.69 5.39 -16.72
N ASN A 80 -15.84 5.42 -17.40
CA ASN A 80 -16.92 4.45 -17.31
C ASN A 80 -16.69 3.18 -18.15
N SER A 81 -15.47 2.86 -18.58
CA SER A 81 -15.22 1.64 -19.33
C SER A 81 -13.99 0.90 -18.79
N ARG A 82 -14.01 -0.42 -18.94
CA ARG A 82 -12.88 -1.28 -18.60
C ARG A 82 -11.63 -0.92 -19.42
N GLU A 83 -11.82 -0.67 -20.71
CA GLU A 83 -10.73 -0.38 -21.65
C GLU A 83 -10.00 0.91 -21.29
N GLU A 84 -10.74 1.95 -20.95
CA GLU A 84 -10.16 3.23 -20.54
C GLU A 84 -9.45 3.12 -19.20
N HIS A 85 -10.00 2.33 -18.26
CA HIS A 85 -9.35 2.07 -16.97
C HIS A 85 -8.03 1.32 -17.15
N ILE A 86 -8.02 0.28 -17.97
CA ILE A 86 -6.81 -0.46 -18.36
C ILE A 86 -5.79 0.49 -19.01
N ALA A 87 -6.21 1.36 -19.90
CA ALA A 87 -5.32 2.33 -20.55
C ALA A 87 -4.71 3.32 -19.54
N MET A 88 -5.45 3.75 -18.52
CA MET A 88 -4.90 4.58 -17.42
C MET A 88 -3.87 3.81 -16.58
N MET A 89 -4.17 2.56 -16.23
CA MET A 89 -3.20 1.70 -15.54
C MET A 89 -1.91 1.54 -16.35
N GLN A 90 -2.03 1.35 -17.67
CA GLN A 90 -0.89 1.21 -18.56
C GLN A 90 -0.05 2.49 -18.63
N GLU A 91 -0.68 3.68 -18.74
CA GLU A 91 0.03 4.96 -18.69
C GLU A 91 0.75 5.16 -17.36
N LEU A 92 0.09 4.87 -16.24
CA LEU A 92 0.68 4.90 -14.91
C LEU A 92 1.92 3.98 -14.84
N ALA A 93 1.77 2.73 -15.27
CA ALA A 93 2.88 1.76 -15.28
C ALA A 93 4.04 2.24 -16.15
N ASP A 94 3.77 2.81 -17.33
CA ASP A 94 4.80 3.31 -18.24
C ASP A 94 5.57 4.52 -17.67
N LEU A 95 4.92 5.37 -16.87
CA LEU A 95 5.60 6.43 -16.14
C LEU A 95 6.46 5.85 -15.01
N LEU A 96 5.92 4.90 -14.23
CA LEU A 96 6.61 4.27 -13.10
C LEU A 96 7.86 3.47 -13.50
N LYS A 97 7.93 2.95 -14.73
CA LYS A 97 9.15 2.31 -15.29
C LYS A 97 10.37 3.24 -15.33
N ASN A 98 10.20 4.55 -15.15
CA ASN A 98 11.31 5.50 -15.02
C ASN A 98 11.87 5.60 -13.59
N ALA A 99 11.25 4.94 -12.60
CA ALA A 99 11.80 4.87 -11.25
C ALA A 99 13.10 4.03 -11.25
N LYS A 100 14.11 4.52 -10.53
CA LYS A 100 15.43 3.85 -10.41
C LYS A 100 15.48 2.81 -9.29
N MET A 101 14.48 2.81 -8.42
CA MET A 101 14.30 1.80 -7.37
C MET A 101 13.17 0.84 -7.76
N PRO A 102 13.09 -0.36 -7.14
CA PRO A 102 11.95 -1.25 -7.29
C PRO A 102 10.63 -0.54 -6.98
N VAL A 103 9.59 -0.81 -7.78
CA VAL A 103 8.22 -0.31 -7.57
C VAL A 103 7.34 -1.50 -7.20
N ILE A 104 6.78 -1.47 -6.00
CA ILE A 104 5.86 -2.47 -5.49
C ILE A 104 4.45 -1.87 -5.44
N CYS A 105 3.47 -2.56 -5.99
CA CYS A 105 2.08 -2.11 -5.96
C CYS A 105 1.27 -2.90 -4.93
N VAL A 106 0.36 -2.22 -4.27
CA VAL A 106 -0.73 -2.78 -3.48
C VAL A 106 -2.02 -2.46 -4.19
N GLN A 107 -2.99 -3.37 -4.17
CA GLN A 107 -4.30 -3.15 -4.74
C GLN A 107 -5.15 -2.31 -3.77
N GLY A 108 -5.78 -1.26 -4.29
CA GLY A 108 -6.83 -0.50 -3.63
C GLY A 108 -8.21 -0.89 -4.13
N ASN A 109 -9.25 -0.43 -3.44
CA ASN A 109 -10.62 -0.77 -3.78
C ASN A 109 -11.14 -0.07 -5.05
N HIS A 110 -10.44 0.95 -5.55
CA HIS A 110 -10.76 1.59 -6.83
C HIS A 110 -10.04 0.98 -8.03
N ASP A 111 -9.03 0.14 -7.83
CA ASP A 111 -8.15 -0.32 -8.89
C ASP A 111 -8.81 -1.34 -9.83
N ASP A 112 -9.82 -2.06 -9.38
CA ASP A 112 -10.56 -3.00 -10.24
C ASP A 112 -11.69 -2.35 -11.04
N ASN A 113 -11.96 -1.04 -10.87
CA ASN A 113 -13.04 -0.29 -11.53
C ASN A 113 -14.46 -0.78 -11.21
N SER A 114 -14.65 -1.67 -10.24
CA SER A 114 -15.96 -2.27 -9.93
C SER A 114 -17.01 -1.28 -9.40
N ILE A 115 -16.60 -0.08 -9.01
CA ILE A 115 -17.55 1.00 -8.66
C ILE A 115 -18.55 1.29 -9.79
N HIS A 116 -18.12 1.15 -11.05
CA HIS A 116 -18.98 1.37 -12.22
C HIS A 116 -19.92 0.20 -12.53
N CYS A 117 -19.74 -0.91 -11.81
CA CYS A 117 -20.65 -2.08 -11.87
C CYS A 117 -21.93 -1.87 -11.05
N ALA A 118 -21.98 -0.86 -10.18
CA ALA A 118 -23.08 -0.61 -9.25
C ALA A 118 -24.41 -0.31 -9.98
N ILE A 119 -25.49 -0.94 -9.50
CA ILE A 119 -26.85 -0.71 -10.01
C ILE A 119 -27.48 0.39 -9.14
N GLU A 120 -27.80 1.53 -9.76
CA GLU A 120 -28.65 2.59 -9.21
C GLU A 120 -28.44 2.91 -7.70
N ASN A 121 -27.24 3.34 -7.33
CA ASN A 121 -26.91 3.71 -5.94
C ASN A 121 -27.02 2.55 -4.91
N THR A 122 -26.90 1.33 -5.35
CA THR A 122 -26.80 0.14 -4.50
C THR A 122 -25.38 -0.40 -4.49
N HIS A 123 -25.05 -1.27 -3.52
CA HIS A 123 -23.81 -2.06 -3.55
C HIS A 123 -23.94 -3.32 -4.45
N THR A 124 -25.08 -3.52 -5.08
CA THR A 124 -25.28 -4.62 -6.04
C THR A 124 -24.60 -4.28 -7.37
N CYS A 125 -23.75 -5.15 -7.87
CA CYS A 125 -22.91 -4.89 -9.03
C CYS A 125 -23.11 -5.92 -10.11
N LYS A 126 -23.27 -5.44 -11.37
CA LYS A 126 -23.24 -6.30 -12.56
C LYS A 126 -21.81 -6.35 -13.10
N THR A 127 -21.41 -7.55 -13.58
CA THR A 127 -20.14 -7.69 -14.30
C THR A 127 -20.12 -6.86 -15.59
N GLY A 128 -18.93 -6.41 -16.00
CA GLY A 128 -18.72 -5.72 -17.29
C GLY A 128 -17.75 -4.55 -17.26
N PHE A 129 -17.59 -3.88 -16.12
CA PHE A 129 -16.70 -2.72 -15.98
C PHE A 129 -15.44 -3.05 -15.18
N GLU A 130 -15.47 -4.10 -14.37
CA GLU A 130 -14.36 -4.51 -13.53
C GLU A 130 -13.14 -4.97 -14.35
N VAL A 131 -11.96 -4.66 -13.87
CA VAL A 131 -10.68 -5.13 -14.42
C VAL A 131 -10.23 -6.35 -13.63
N PRO A 132 -10.18 -7.54 -14.25
CA PRO A 132 -9.75 -8.76 -13.59
C PRO A 132 -8.34 -8.68 -12.97
N ASP A 133 -8.13 -9.41 -11.88
CA ASP A 133 -6.87 -9.44 -11.14
C ASP A 133 -5.65 -9.79 -12.01
N ASP A 134 -5.82 -10.69 -12.99
CA ASP A 134 -4.74 -11.09 -13.89
C ASP A 134 -4.29 -9.96 -14.83
N ILE A 135 -5.21 -9.08 -15.24
CA ILE A 135 -4.90 -7.89 -16.04
C ILE A 135 -4.21 -6.84 -15.16
N GLN A 136 -4.72 -6.58 -13.96
CA GLN A 136 -4.08 -5.68 -13.00
C GLN A 136 -2.65 -6.14 -12.69
N HIS A 137 -2.47 -7.45 -12.46
CA HIS A 137 -1.17 -8.05 -12.22
C HIS A 137 -0.20 -7.76 -13.36
N ASP A 138 -0.59 -8.04 -14.60
CA ASP A 138 0.28 -7.91 -15.77
C ASP A 138 0.72 -6.48 -16.05
N ILE A 139 -0.07 -5.50 -15.61
CA ILE A 139 0.23 -4.08 -15.83
C ILE A 139 1.04 -3.49 -14.66
N LEU A 140 0.58 -3.64 -13.43
CA LEU A 140 1.16 -2.94 -12.28
C LEU A 140 2.06 -3.84 -11.42
N PHE A 141 1.69 -5.07 -11.15
CA PHE A 141 2.42 -5.92 -10.21
C PHE A 141 3.68 -6.54 -10.81
N THR A 142 3.82 -6.51 -12.14
CA THR A 142 5.06 -6.90 -12.84
C THR A 142 6.15 -5.83 -12.78
N LEU A 143 5.88 -4.62 -12.29
CA LEU A 143 6.89 -3.57 -12.13
C LEU A 143 8.04 -4.01 -11.20
N ALA A 144 7.76 -4.89 -10.25
CA ALA A 144 8.75 -5.48 -9.34
C ALA A 144 9.46 -6.72 -9.88
N SER A 145 9.14 -7.20 -11.09
CA SER A 145 9.61 -8.52 -11.60
C SER A 145 11.14 -8.63 -11.77
N GLY A 146 11.85 -7.51 -11.82
CA GLY A 146 13.32 -7.47 -11.87
C GLY A 146 14.00 -7.36 -10.50
N CYS A 147 13.25 -7.29 -9.41
CA CYS A 147 13.80 -7.18 -8.07
C CYS A 147 14.12 -8.56 -7.49
N GLU A 148 15.41 -8.83 -7.24
CA GLU A 148 15.92 -10.12 -6.76
C GLU A 148 15.25 -10.60 -5.47
N HIS A 149 14.91 -9.68 -4.58
CA HIS A 149 14.37 -9.97 -3.25
C HIS A 149 12.85 -9.87 -3.15
N TYR A 150 12.15 -9.58 -4.27
CA TYR A 150 10.69 -9.56 -4.29
C TYR A 150 10.14 -10.94 -4.62
N HIS A 151 9.21 -11.42 -3.79
CA HIS A 151 8.61 -12.74 -3.87
C HIS A 151 7.08 -12.63 -3.97
N PRO A 152 6.51 -12.66 -5.17
CA PRO A 152 5.07 -12.71 -5.34
C PRO A 152 4.50 -14.02 -4.78
N ALA A 153 3.29 -14.00 -4.28
CA ALA A 153 2.66 -15.19 -3.66
C ALA A 153 2.32 -16.32 -4.65
N GLY A 154 2.44 -16.06 -5.93
CA GLY A 154 2.17 -17.03 -7.00
C GLY A 154 1.88 -16.32 -8.31
N ASN A 155 1.51 -17.11 -9.33
CA ASN A 155 1.14 -16.57 -10.63
C ASN A 155 -0.13 -15.70 -10.51
N LYS A 156 -0.04 -14.45 -10.96
CA LYS A 156 -1.14 -13.46 -10.94
C LYS A 156 -1.66 -13.08 -9.55
N ALA A 157 -0.91 -13.36 -8.47
CA ALA A 157 -1.27 -12.89 -7.14
C ALA A 157 -0.99 -11.38 -6.99
N LEU A 158 -1.94 -10.64 -6.39
CA LEU A 158 -1.81 -9.20 -6.10
C LEU A 158 -1.28 -8.97 -4.67
N TYR A 159 -0.48 -9.89 -4.16
CA TYR A 159 0.19 -9.83 -2.87
C TYR A 159 1.52 -10.60 -2.91
N GLY A 160 2.43 -10.25 -2.01
CA GLY A 160 3.78 -10.79 -1.99
C GLY A 160 4.59 -10.24 -0.83
N TYR A 161 5.89 -10.49 -0.80
CA TYR A 161 6.80 -9.85 0.16
C TYR A 161 8.12 -9.45 -0.50
N LEU A 162 8.80 -8.49 0.12
CA LEU A 162 10.13 -8.01 -0.24
C LEU A 162 11.05 -8.16 0.97
N ASP A 163 12.19 -8.82 0.78
CA ASP A 163 13.26 -8.88 1.79
C ASP A 163 14.24 -7.71 1.63
N ILE A 164 14.61 -7.11 2.76
CA ILE A 164 15.62 -6.05 2.86
C ILE A 164 16.75 -6.56 3.77
N PRO A 165 17.72 -7.30 3.21
CA PRO A 165 18.71 -8.02 4.02
C PRO A 165 19.57 -7.12 4.91
N HIS A 166 19.95 -5.92 4.42
CA HIS A 166 20.79 -4.99 5.18
C HIS A 166 20.09 -4.40 6.42
N ALA A 167 18.75 -4.45 6.47
CA ALA A 167 17.93 -3.99 7.59
C ALA A 167 17.33 -5.15 8.41
N ASP A 168 17.68 -6.40 8.14
CA ASP A 168 17.07 -7.60 8.75
C ASP A 168 15.53 -7.51 8.80
N THR A 169 14.95 -7.11 7.67
CA THR A 169 13.53 -6.76 7.57
C THR A 169 12.86 -7.39 6.35
N ARG A 170 11.62 -7.83 6.52
CA ARG A 170 10.68 -8.21 5.46
C ARG A 170 9.52 -7.24 5.43
N VAL A 171 9.11 -6.83 4.24
CA VAL A 171 7.87 -6.09 4.03
C VAL A 171 6.88 -6.99 3.32
N VAL A 172 5.76 -7.29 3.97
CA VAL A 172 4.67 -8.11 3.44
C VAL A 172 3.59 -7.17 2.89
N PHE A 173 3.28 -7.33 1.62
CA PHE A 173 2.23 -6.60 0.93
C PHE A 173 0.99 -7.48 0.84
N LEU A 174 -0.10 -7.06 1.47
CA LEU A 174 -1.37 -7.78 1.49
C LEU A 174 -2.37 -7.13 0.52
N ASN A 175 -3.28 -7.93 0.01
CA ASN A 175 -4.45 -7.44 -0.70
C ASN A 175 -5.65 -7.48 0.25
N SER A 176 -6.08 -6.31 0.75
CA SER A 176 -7.23 -6.17 1.63
C SER A 176 -8.59 -6.26 0.91
N SER A 177 -8.58 -6.23 -0.42
CA SER A 177 -9.75 -6.46 -1.27
C SER A 177 -9.71 -7.83 -1.97
N ASN A 178 -9.03 -8.82 -1.36
CA ASN A 178 -8.92 -10.17 -1.89
C ASN A 178 -10.19 -10.98 -1.62
N VAL A 179 -11.24 -10.65 -2.35
CA VAL A 179 -12.55 -11.33 -2.29
C VAL A 179 -12.72 -12.28 -3.47
N PRO A 180 -13.46 -13.40 -3.31
CA PRO A 180 -13.69 -14.34 -4.39
C PRO A 180 -14.50 -13.72 -5.53
N TYR A 181 -14.05 -13.89 -6.78
CA TYR A 181 -14.83 -13.51 -7.95
C TYR A 181 -15.89 -14.57 -8.24
N ILE A 182 -17.12 -14.35 -7.79
CA ILE A 182 -18.26 -15.25 -7.92
C ILE A 182 -19.43 -14.50 -8.53
N LEU A 183 -20.05 -15.10 -9.57
CA LEU A 183 -21.21 -14.54 -10.25
C LEU A 183 -22.46 -15.35 -9.94
N ASP A 184 -23.54 -14.68 -9.55
CA ASP A 184 -24.90 -15.19 -9.47
C ASP A 184 -25.67 -14.65 -10.70
N GLY A 185 -25.58 -15.35 -11.82
CA GLY A 185 -25.97 -14.84 -13.13
C GLY A 185 -24.97 -13.79 -13.64
N ASP A 186 -25.43 -12.56 -13.83
CA ASP A 186 -24.59 -11.39 -14.19
C ASP A 186 -24.29 -10.48 -12.97
N ILE A 187 -24.65 -10.91 -11.76
CA ILE A 187 -24.43 -10.16 -10.52
C ILE A 187 -23.18 -10.68 -9.81
N MET A 188 -22.30 -9.79 -9.45
CA MET A 188 -21.13 -10.07 -8.61
C MET A 188 -21.59 -10.28 -7.16
N ARG A 189 -21.24 -11.44 -6.58
CA ARG A 189 -21.54 -11.71 -5.16
C ARG A 189 -20.71 -10.83 -4.23
N TYR A 190 -19.45 -10.61 -4.59
CA TYR A 190 -18.52 -9.73 -3.90
C TYR A 190 -17.96 -8.72 -4.89
N ASN A 191 -17.73 -7.49 -4.42
CA ASN A 191 -17.27 -6.38 -5.22
C ASN A 191 -16.10 -5.70 -4.50
N GLN A 192 -14.95 -5.64 -5.12
CA GLN A 192 -13.72 -5.14 -4.49
C GLN A 192 -13.81 -3.67 -4.05
N GLN A 193 -14.77 -2.90 -4.60
CA GLN A 193 -15.00 -1.52 -4.18
C GLN A 193 -15.52 -1.41 -2.74
N TRP A 194 -16.36 -2.36 -2.29
CA TRP A 194 -17.04 -2.30 -1.00
C TRP A 194 -16.86 -3.54 -0.12
N ASP A 195 -16.44 -4.65 -0.70
CA ASP A 195 -16.21 -5.88 0.05
C ASP A 195 -14.71 -6.05 0.29
N PHE A 196 -14.32 -6.09 1.55
CA PHE A 196 -12.94 -6.25 1.98
C PHE A 196 -12.73 -7.60 2.64
N GLY A 197 -11.53 -8.15 2.52
CA GLY A 197 -11.22 -9.41 3.19
C GLY A 197 -9.98 -10.12 2.66
N TYR A 198 -9.73 -11.27 3.26
CA TYR A 198 -8.61 -12.13 2.93
C TYR A 198 -9.12 -13.53 2.64
N THR A 199 -8.87 -14.06 1.44
CA THR A 199 -9.18 -15.46 1.14
C THR A 199 -8.35 -16.40 2.00
N GLY A 200 -8.85 -17.61 2.24
CA GLY A 200 -8.10 -18.66 2.92
C GLY A 200 -6.74 -18.94 2.25
N LYS A 201 -6.66 -18.79 0.92
CA LYS A 201 -5.40 -18.94 0.17
C LYS A 201 -4.36 -17.87 0.52
N GLN A 202 -4.77 -16.61 0.66
CA GLN A 202 -3.85 -15.54 1.09
C GLN A 202 -3.38 -15.74 2.53
N LEU A 203 -4.28 -16.16 3.42
CA LEU A 203 -3.95 -16.43 4.82
C LEU A 203 -3.00 -17.63 4.98
N ASP A 204 -3.22 -18.72 4.24
CA ASP A 204 -2.32 -19.87 4.25
C ASP A 204 -0.93 -19.50 3.70
N TRP A 205 -0.89 -18.77 2.58
CA TRP A 205 0.37 -18.22 2.05
C TRP A 205 1.08 -17.33 3.07
N LEU A 206 0.34 -16.46 3.75
CA LEU A 206 0.91 -15.61 4.80
C LEU A 206 1.57 -16.46 5.88
N ALA A 207 0.85 -17.41 6.46
CA ALA A 207 1.33 -18.23 7.58
C ALA A 207 2.48 -19.17 7.17
N ASN A 208 2.36 -19.84 6.03
CA ASN A 208 3.22 -20.95 5.64
C ASN A 208 4.30 -20.59 4.60
N THR A 209 4.26 -19.37 4.04
CA THR A 209 5.25 -18.89 3.08
C THR A 209 5.85 -17.55 3.52
N ALA A 210 5.05 -16.51 3.62
CA ALA A 210 5.56 -15.16 3.87
C ALA A 210 6.17 -15.00 5.28
N LEU A 211 5.59 -15.59 6.30
CA LEU A 211 6.10 -15.54 7.67
C LEU A 211 7.07 -16.67 8.00
N LYS A 212 7.08 -17.73 7.19
CA LYS A 212 8.02 -18.83 7.38
C LYS A 212 9.46 -18.36 7.10
N ASN A 213 10.34 -18.58 8.05
CA ASN A 213 11.74 -18.13 7.98
C ASN A 213 11.91 -16.62 7.74
N ALA A 214 10.93 -15.81 8.17
CA ALA A 214 11.07 -14.37 8.10
C ALA A 214 12.25 -13.87 8.96
N PRO A 215 12.86 -12.72 8.59
CA PRO A 215 13.85 -12.04 9.42
C PRO A 215 13.21 -11.50 10.72
N LYS A 216 14.01 -10.82 11.55
CA LYS A 216 13.55 -10.31 12.86
C LYS A 216 12.37 -9.35 12.75
N ASN A 217 12.42 -8.44 11.78
CA ASN A 217 11.42 -7.39 11.62
C ASN A 217 10.51 -7.67 10.42
N VAL A 218 9.20 -7.55 10.61
CA VAL A 218 8.21 -7.72 9.53
C VAL A 218 7.24 -6.57 9.52
N PHE A 219 7.23 -5.79 8.46
CA PHE A 219 6.23 -4.76 8.19
C PHE A 219 5.07 -5.35 7.38
N PHE A 220 3.87 -4.84 7.61
CA PHE A 220 2.72 -5.12 6.76
C PHE A 220 2.27 -3.85 6.06
N ILE A 221 2.01 -3.96 4.76
CA ILE A 221 1.43 -2.88 3.96
C ILE A 221 0.19 -3.43 3.25
N GLU A 222 -0.91 -2.73 3.37
CA GLU A 222 -2.15 -2.98 2.64
C GLU A 222 -2.86 -1.66 2.34
N HIS A 223 -3.90 -1.67 1.50
CA HIS A 223 -4.61 -0.45 1.17
C HIS A 223 -5.59 -0.03 2.27
N SER A 224 -6.62 -0.85 2.55
CA SER A 224 -7.59 -0.57 3.61
C SER A 224 -6.92 -0.76 4.97
N PRO A 225 -6.85 0.28 5.81
CA PRO A 225 -6.03 0.26 7.01
C PRO A 225 -6.57 -0.71 8.07
N PHE A 226 -5.70 -1.07 8.99
CA PHE A 226 -6.12 -1.74 10.23
C PHE A 226 -6.87 -0.74 11.11
N GLU A 227 -7.99 -1.19 11.68
CA GLU A 227 -8.79 -0.35 12.58
C GLU A 227 -7.94 0.11 13.78
N THR A 228 -8.12 1.36 14.18
CA THR A 228 -7.59 1.92 15.43
C THR A 228 -8.66 2.76 16.10
N LYS A 229 -8.40 3.28 17.30
CA LYS A 229 -9.33 4.22 17.95
C LYS A 229 -9.58 5.51 17.14
N ARG A 230 -8.70 5.82 16.19
CA ARG A 230 -8.78 7.05 15.35
C ARG A 230 -9.12 6.75 13.90
N THR A 231 -8.86 5.54 13.45
CA THR A 231 -9.12 5.10 12.08
C THR A 231 -10.18 4.03 12.12
N LEU A 232 -11.36 4.34 11.61
CA LEU A 232 -12.38 3.32 11.34
C LEU A 232 -12.01 2.68 10.00
N SER A 233 -12.00 1.37 9.96
CA SER A 233 -11.89 0.63 8.70
C SER A 233 -13.20 -0.10 8.42
N GLU A 234 -13.43 -0.40 7.16
CA GLU A 234 -14.52 -1.30 6.78
C GLU A 234 -14.29 -2.69 7.35
N PRO A 235 -15.35 -3.41 7.75
CA PRO A 235 -15.24 -4.80 8.18
C PRO A 235 -14.59 -5.65 7.10
N LYS A 236 -13.58 -6.42 7.46
CA LYS A 236 -12.88 -7.32 6.53
C LYS A 236 -13.20 -8.77 6.87
N GLU A 237 -13.60 -9.53 5.86
CA GLU A 237 -13.74 -10.99 6.01
C GLU A 237 -12.39 -11.61 6.37
N ASN A 238 -12.38 -12.48 7.39
CA ASN A 238 -11.20 -13.17 7.90
C ASN A 238 -10.11 -12.27 8.56
N GLU A 239 -10.42 -11.03 8.95
CA GLU A 239 -9.47 -10.17 9.66
C GLU A 239 -9.04 -10.79 11.01
N ASP A 240 -9.95 -11.47 11.69
CA ASP A 240 -9.65 -12.19 12.95
C ASP A 240 -8.59 -13.28 12.74
N ALA A 241 -8.65 -13.99 11.61
CA ALA A 241 -7.67 -15.00 11.26
C ALA A 241 -6.31 -14.38 10.97
N LEU A 242 -6.26 -13.27 10.20
CA LEU A 242 -5.05 -12.50 9.97
C LEU A 242 -4.41 -12.05 11.29
N ASN A 243 -5.22 -11.48 12.19
CA ASN A 243 -4.78 -10.99 13.49
C ASN A 243 -4.28 -12.14 14.40
N THR A 244 -4.89 -13.32 14.31
CA THR A 244 -4.45 -14.50 15.05
C THR A 244 -3.12 -15.02 14.52
N ILE A 245 -2.94 -15.12 13.20
CA ILE A 245 -1.69 -15.53 12.57
C ILE A 245 -0.55 -14.58 12.95
N THR A 246 -0.76 -13.27 12.84
CA THR A 246 0.28 -12.27 13.12
C THR A 246 0.68 -12.22 14.60
N ARG A 247 -0.27 -12.41 15.52
CA ARG A 247 0.04 -12.53 16.96
C ARG A 247 0.84 -13.79 17.27
N ALA A 248 0.42 -14.95 16.75
CA ALA A 248 1.16 -16.20 16.94
C ALA A 248 2.60 -16.11 16.38
N PHE A 249 2.76 -15.45 15.24
CA PHE A 249 4.07 -15.18 14.65
C PHE A 249 4.94 -14.29 15.55
N ALA A 250 4.41 -13.15 16.01
CA ALA A 250 5.15 -12.23 16.87
C ALA A 250 5.57 -12.89 18.19
N ASN A 251 4.68 -13.71 18.78
CA ASN A 251 4.91 -14.40 20.04
C ASN A 251 5.79 -15.66 19.90
N GLY A 252 6.08 -16.14 18.68
CA GLY A 252 6.77 -17.41 18.48
C GLY A 252 5.93 -18.62 18.93
N GLU A 253 4.67 -18.64 18.59
CA GLU A 253 3.71 -19.69 18.94
C GLU A 253 3.36 -20.57 17.73
N SER A 254 2.82 -21.76 17.99
CA SER A 254 2.14 -22.56 16.97
C SER A 254 0.65 -22.27 16.98
N LEU A 255 0.02 -22.39 15.82
CA LEU A 255 -1.43 -22.24 15.69
C LEU A 255 -2.05 -23.30 14.79
N HIS A 256 -3.32 -23.58 15.03
CA HIS A 256 -4.20 -24.28 14.11
C HIS A 256 -5.57 -23.59 14.16
N ILE A 257 -5.98 -22.97 13.07
CA ILE A 257 -7.24 -22.25 12.94
C ILE A 257 -8.00 -22.74 11.73
N SER A 258 -9.33 -22.80 11.82
CA SER A 258 -10.17 -23.21 10.70
C SER A 258 -11.50 -22.47 10.72
N ARG A 259 -12.04 -22.26 9.52
CA ARG A 259 -13.38 -21.70 9.29
C ARG A 259 -14.05 -22.51 8.19
N ASN A 260 -15.22 -23.07 8.50
CA ASN A 260 -16.05 -23.72 7.50
C ASN A 260 -16.97 -22.67 6.86
N HIS A 261 -16.57 -22.14 5.71
CA HIS A 261 -17.32 -21.17 4.93
C HIS A 261 -17.12 -21.47 3.43
N ALA A 262 -18.16 -21.37 2.63
CA ALA A 262 -18.10 -21.74 1.20
C ALA A 262 -17.07 -20.88 0.43
N ASP A 263 -17.02 -19.59 0.69
CA ASP A 263 -16.24 -18.62 -0.10
C ASP A 263 -14.98 -18.14 0.62
N PHE A 264 -15.01 -18.07 1.98
CA PHE A 264 -13.92 -17.59 2.84
C PHE A 264 -13.42 -18.66 3.82
N GLY A 265 -13.62 -19.93 3.50
CA GLY A 265 -13.14 -21.02 4.35
C GLY A 265 -11.62 -21.15 4.35
N TYR A 266 -11.08 -21.66 5.46
CA TYR A 266 -9.67 -22.00 5.63
C TYR A 266 -9.48 -23.10 6.64
N ASP A 267 -8.33 -23.78 6.56
CA ASP A 267 -7.79 -24.72 7.56
C ASP A 267 -6.27 -24.56 7.55
N ILE A 268 -5.72 -23.82 8.52
CA ILE A 268 -4.36 -23.34 8.53
C ILE A 268 -3.67 -23.78 9.81
N ALA A 269 -2.58 -24.53 9.65
CA ALA A 269 -1.66 -24.86 10.72
C ALA A 269 -0.30 -24.24 10.42
N ALA A 270 0.30 -23.58 11.42
CA ALA A 270 1.64 -23.00 11.31
C ALA A 270 2.39 -23.13 12.63
N ASP A 271 3.74 -23.18 12.55
CA ASP A 271 4.61 -23.26 13.71
C ASP A 271 5.70 -22.19 13.63
N PHE A 272 5.63 -21.21 14.52
CA PHE A 272 6.59 -20.10 14.63
C PHE A 272 7.50 -20.23 15.86
N ARG A 273 7.46 -21.37 16.58
CA ARG A 273 8.24 -21.57 17.81
C ARG A 273 9.75 -21.50 17.53
N GLY A 274 10.48 -21.01 18.54
CA GLY A 274 11.94 -20.92 18.52
C GLY A 274 12.51 -19.57 18.09
N LYS A 275 11.68 -18.65 17.62
CA LYS A 275 12.06 -17.25 17.35
C LYS A 275 10.92 -16.32 17.76
N THR A 276 11.27 -15.16 18.28
CA THR A 276 10.35 -14.05 18.43
C THR A 276 10.63 -13.04 17.33
N HIS A 277 9.57 -12.55 16.73
CA HIS A 277 9.64 -11.60 15.65
C HIS A 277 9.00 -10.27 16.09
N SER A 278 9.41 -9.21 15.46
CA SER A 278 8.83 -7.89 15.67
C SER A 278 7.98 -7.48 14.48
N ILE A 279 6.85 -6.85 14.76
CA ILE A 279 6.02 -6.17 13.77
C ILE A 279 6.05 -4.68 14.08
N PRO A 280 7.03 -3.92 13.53
CA PRO A 280 7.22 -2.51 13.87
C PRO A 280 6.02 -1.65 13.48
N ALA A 281 5.41 -1.89 12.33
CA ALA A 281 4.20 -1.19 11.93
C ALA A 281 3.40 -1.97 10.89
N ARG A 282 2.10 -1.65 10.85
CA ARG A 282 1.15 -1.92 9.78
C ARG A 282 0.79 -0.59 9.12
N ILE A 283 0.90 -0.49 7.79
CA ILE A 283 0.78 0.77 7.07
C ILE A 283 -0.29 0.65 5.99
N GLY A 284 -1.16 1.64 5.90
CA GLY A 284 -2.25 1.69 4.93
C GLY A 284 -2.55 3.10 4.39
N GLY A 285 -3.44 3.15 3.40
CA GLY A 285 -3.98 4.36 2.78
C GLY A 285 -5.48 4.50 3.00
N HIS A 286 -6.24 4.59 1.89
CA HIS A 286 -7.71 4.54 1.81
C HIS A 286 -8.46 5.69 2.51
N CYS A 287 -8.09 6.04 3.72
CA CYS A 287 -8.78 7.07 4.51
C CYS A 287 -8.47 8.50 4.07
N HIS A 288 -7.43 8.73 3.26
CA HIS A 288 -6.98 10.03 2.76
C HIS A 288 -6.50 11.03 3.83
N PHE A 289 -6.28 10.60 5.06
CA PHE A 289 -5.77 11.44 6.15
C PHE A 289 -4.69 10.71 6.95
N ASP A 290 -3.86 11.46 7.67
CA ASP A 290 -2.88 10.89 8.58
C ASP A 290 -3.57 10.42 9.87
N SER A 291 -3.25 9.21 10.28
CA SER A 291 -3.63 8.69 11.59
C SER A 291 -2.65 7.62 12.06
N CYS A 292 -2.59 7.37 13.34
CA CYS A 292 -1.87 6.25 13.90
C CYS A 292 -2.49 5.79 15.22
N GLY A 293 -2.23 4.56 15.60
CA GLY A 293 -2.71 3.98 16.85
C GLY A 293 -2.35 2.51 16.99
N ILE A 294 -2.85 1.90 18.04
CA ILE A 294 -2.72 0.45 18.24
C ILE A 294 -4.00 -0.20 17.71
N ASP A 295 -3.82 -1.19 16.84
CA ASP A 295 -4.91 -1.98 16.28
C ASP A 295 -5.44 -3.05 17.26
N PRO A 296 -6.55 -3.75 16.96
CA PRO A 296 -7.11 -4.77 17.82
C PRO A 296 -6.19 -5.99 18.05
N ALA A 297 -5.20 -6.19 17.19
CA ALA A 297 -4.21 -7.25 17.37
C ALA A 297 -3.04 -6.83 18.29
N GLY A 298 -2.97 -5.55 18.65
CA GLY A 298 -1.95 -5.00 19.54
C GLY A 298 -0.74 -4.40 18.81
N PHE A 299 -0.81 -4.23 17.47
CA PHE A 299 0.28 -3.69 16.67
C PHE A 299 0.07 -2.21 16.35
N PHE A 300 1.17 -1.50 16.14
CA PHE A 300 1.14 -0.12 15.72
C PHE A 300 0.69 -0.01 14.26
N SER A 301 -0.37 0.75 14.02
CA SER A 301 -0.96 0.95 12.70
C SER A 301 -0.91 2.41 12.31
N ILE A 302 -0.60 2.67 11.04
CA ILE A 302 -0.42 3.99 10.44
C ILE A 302 -1.26 4.09 9.18
N THR A 303 -2.01 5.19 9.05
CA THR A 303 -2.56 5.64 7.76
C THR A 303 -1.88 6.92 7.32
N THR A 304 -1.88 7.16 6.02
CA THR A 304 -1.26 8.34 5.44
C THR A 304 -2.24 9.12 4.56
N MET A 305 -1.94 10.40 4.37
CA MET A 305 -2.69 11.24 3.43
C MET A 305 -2.59 10.70 2.02
N LEU A 306 -3.64 10.96 1.21
CA LEU A 306 -3.58 10.66 -0.22
C LEU A 306 -2.40 11.36 -0.90
N GLY A 307 -1.73 10.62 -1.77
CA GLY A 307 -0.63 11.13 -2.59
C GLY A 307 -1.12 11.96 -3.76
N GLY A 308 -2.26 11.57 -4.32
CA GLY A 308 -2.90 12.27 -5.41
C GLY A 308 -3.48 13.62 -5.00
N ARG A 309 -3.77 14.43 -6.01
CA ARG A 309 -4.39 15.72 -5.82
C ARG A 309 -5.91 15.59 -5.90
N LYS A 310 -6.60 15.66 -4.79
CA LYS A 310 -8.06 15.72 -4.72
C LYS A 310 -8.51 17.06 -4.10
N ASN A 311 -9.46 17.74 -4.72
CA ASN A 311 -10.00 19.03 -4.23
C ASN A 311 -10.94 18.86 -3.02
N SER A 312 -11.06 17.71 -2.42
CA SER A 312 -11.97 17.41 -1.32
C SER A 312 -11.24 17.29 0.01
N GLY A 313 -11.49 18.17 0.88
CA GLY A 313 -11.33 18.38 2.31
C GLY A 313 -10.74 17.34 3.28
N MET A 314 -10.12 16.26 2.82
CA MET A 314 -9.58 15.21 3.68
C MET A 314 -8.04 15.17 3.65
N HIS A 315 -7.41 16.32 3.87
CA HIS A 315 -5.95 16.44 3.98
C HIS A 315 -5.56 16.75 5.42
N VAL A 316 -6.05 15.96 6.36
CA VAL A 316 -5.89 16.21 7.79
C VAL A 316 -4.70 15.43 8.31
N GLY A 317 -3.80 16.10 9.03
CA GLY A 317 -2.68 15.46 9.71
C GLY A 317 -3.09 14.80 11.04
N ASP A 318 -2.19 14.03 11.62
CA ASP A 318 -2.35 13.42 12.97
C ASP A 318 -2.61 14.47 14.06
N ASP A 319 -2.19 15.70 13.84
CA ASP A 319 -2.40 16.88 14.70
C ASP A 319 -3.79 17.50 14.55
N GLY A 320 -4.62 16.98 13.65
CA GLY A 320 -5.94 17.52 13.32
C GLY A 320 -5.91 18.78 12.44
N VAL A 321 -4.74 19.17 11.95
CA VAL A 321 -4.58 20.33 11.06
C VAL A 321 -4.86 19.93 9.62
N MET A 322 -5.61 20.78 8.91
CA MET A 322 -5.83 20.62 7.48
C MET A 322 -4.68 21.25 6.71
N TYR A 323 -4.01 20.44 5.88
CA TYR A 323 -2.88 20.87 5.06
C TYR A 323 -3.34 21.22 3.63
N PRO A 324 -2.92 22.37 3.08
CA PRO A 324 -3.34 22.78 1.75
C PRO A 324 -2.78 21.89 0.64
N ARG A 325 -3.52 21.83 -0.47
CA ARG A 325 -3.13 21.20 -1.73
C ARG A 325 -3.25 22.23 -2.84
N GLU A 326 -2.14 22.87 -3.17
CA GLU A 326 -2.12 23.93 -4.17
C GLU A 326 -1.37 23.46 -5.43
N ARG A 327 -1.98 23.68 -6.61
CA ARG A 327 -1.38 23.32 -7.91
C ARG A 327 -0.09 24.08 -8.13
N TYR A 328 0.88 23.37 -8.74
CA TYR A 328 2.16 23.95 -9.14
C TYR A 328 2.94 24.56 -7.98
N THR A 329 2.74 24.03 -6.79
CA THR A 329 3.49 24.35 -5.58
C THR A 329 4.05 23.09 -4.95
N GLU A 330 4.89 23.27 -3.94
CA GLU A 330 5.46 22.19 -3.13
C GLU A 330 4.37 21.32 -2.46
N THR A 331 3.15 21.87 -2.27
CA THR A 331 2.06 21.20 -1.54
C THR A 331 1.07 20.44 -2.45
N GLU A 332 1.31 20.34 -3.75
CA GLU A 332 0.34 19.70 -4.66
C GLU A 332 0.14 18.20 -4.43
N THR A 333 1.16 17.52 -3.88
CA THR A 333 1.13 16.08 -3.61
C THR A 333 1.57 15.78 -2.18
N SER A 334 1.54 14.52 -1.77
CA SER A 334 2.07 14.05 -0.49
C SER A 334 2.66 12.65 -0.65
N VAL A 335 3.89 12.49 -0.22
CA VAL A 335 4.57 11.19 -0.18
C VAL A 335 5.25 11.04 1.18
N ASP A 336 5.05 9.90 1.82
CA ASP A 336 5.79 9.56 3.03
C ASP A 336 7.09 8.83 2.65
N ILE A 337 8.22 9.28 3.19
CA ILE A 337 9.47 8.54 3.10
C ILE A 337 9.74 7.98 4.49
N PHE A 338 9.38 6.73 4.67
CA PHE A 338 9.59 6.03 5.93
C PHE A 338 11.05 5.63 6.10
N THR A 339 11.60 5.89 7.28
CA THR A 339 12.91 5.40 7.71
C THR A 339 12.73 4.64 9.02
N PHE A 340 13.05 3.36 9.03
CA PHE A 340 13.05 2.50 10.21
C PHE A 340 14.47 2.26 10.68
N ASP A 341 14.72 2.57 11.94
CA ASP A 341 15.97 2.28 12.63
C ASP A 341 15.77 1.02 13.50
N PRO A 342 16.36 -0.13 13.13
CA PRO A 342 16.20 -1.35 13.90
C PRO A 342 16.96 -1.34 15.23
N ASP A 343 17.98 -0.47 15.41
CA ASP A 343 18.78 -0.39 16.63
C ASP A 343 18.07 0.45 17.70
N GLU A 344 17.56 1.61 17.31
CA GLU A 344 16.80 2.51 18.19
C GLU A 344 15.29 2.17 18.23
N TYR A 345 14.87 1.25 17.39
CA TYR A 345 13.48 0.82 17.22
C TYR A 345 12.51 1.98 17.00
N THR A 346 12.88 2.86 16.10
CA THR A 346 12.11 4.05 15.72
C THR A 346 11.70 4.03 14.27
N LEU A 347 10.50 4.53 13.98
CA LEU A 347 10.01 4.75 12.63
C LEU A 347 9.75 6.24 12.44
N ILE A 348 10.28 6.79 11.36
CA ILE A 348 10.13 8.21 11.01
C ILE A 348 9.53 8.28 9.62
N SER A 349 8.50 9.10 9.44
CA SER A 349 8.02 9.50 8.13
C SER A 349 8.53 10.90 7.84
N THR A 350 9.38 11.06 6.83
CA THR A 350 9.76 12.35 6.28
C THR A 350 8.82 12.68 5.13
N ARG A 351 8.10 13.77 5.24
CA ARG A 351 7.08 14.16 4.27
C ARG A 351 7.69 14.91 3.08
N TYR A 352 7.44 14.43 1.86
CA TYR A 352 7.58 15.22 0.63
C TYR A 352 6.21 15.81 0.28
N GLY A 353 6.15 17.11 0.10
CA GLY A 353 4.91 17.80 -0.24
C GLY A 353 4.08 18.23 0.96
N SER A 354 2.76 18.15 0.86
CA SER A 354 1.82 18.63 1.88
C SER A 354 1.83 17.73 3.12
N GLY A 355 1.77 18.33 4.28
CA GLY A 355 1.80 17.67 5.58
C GLY A 355 3.09 17.95 6.37
N VAL A 356 3.33 17.18 7.41
CA VAL A 356 4.50 17.33 8.32
C VAL A 356 5.22 16.00 8.49
N ASP A 357 6.47 16.07 8.89
CA ASP A 357 7.24 14.89 9.32
C ASP A 357 6.61 14.30 10.58
N ARG A 358 6.57 12.95 10.67
CA ARG A 358 6.02 12.23 11.81
C ARG A 358 7.07 11.32 12.42
N ASN A 359 7.16 11.31 13.76
CA ASN A 359 8.07 10.43 14.49
C ASN A 359 7.25 9.47 15.34
N PHE A 360 7.46 8.18 15.14
CA PHE A 360 6.74 7.14 15.83
C PHE A 360 7.69 6.39 16.78
N LYS A 361 7.32 6.33 18.05
CA LYS A 361 7.95 5.39 18.99
C LYS A 361 7.19 4.07 18.89
N ILE A 362 7.85 3.07 18.34
CA ILE A 362 7.31 1.72 18.22
C ILE A 362 7.63 0.99 19.54
N GLN A 363 6.63 0.34 20.11
CA GLN A 363 6.80 -0.41 21.37
C GLN A 363 7.02 -1.90 21.10
#